data_294bfc1581d390e14539640c1bd51bf8
#
_entry.id   294bfc1581d390e14539640c1bd51bf8
#
_cell.length_a   1.000
_cell.length_b   1.000
_cell.length_c   1.000
_cell.angle_alpha   90.00
_cell.angle_beta   90.00
_cell.angle_gamma   90.00
#
_symmetry.space_group_name_H-M   'P 1'
#
loop_
_entity.id
_entity.type
_entity.pdbx_description
1 polymer ?
#
loop_
_entity_poly.entity_id
_entity_poly.type
_entity_poly.pdbx_seq_one_letter_code
_entity_poly.pdbx_strand_id
1 'polypeptide(L)'
;MKRITKIRFFSLLLAVLLLTSLCGCGSAPQKSGLGNGWEIESVMPLSYATQFSVATYAGGYKLITLADGGRFLVVPEGSDAPGRIARDIVVLRQPLSNIYLAATSAMCLIDALGALPRVTLSGTRADGWYNENARAAMEQGSLRYAGKYSEPDYELILSSGCALAVESTMIGHTPEVKEKLEELGVPVLVDQSSQEKHPLGRTEWIKLYGALLGREAEADARFQKQEEALRQASLTSTGKTVAFFYISTGGSVVARKSGDYVSKMIELAGGEYVFRDLGDPEASSSTVALEMEQFYATAKDADCIIYNSTIGGELRSLDALLAKSSLLSDFKAVRTGNVWCTGKNLFQETTELGAMILDINRMLTNDDPALSKLEFLYKLQ
;
A
#
# COMPACT_ATOMS: atom_id res chain seq x y z
N MET A 1 27.06 16.96 63.60
CA MET A 1 26.59 17.83 62.49
C MET A 1 27.40 17.71 61.16
N LYS A 2 28.58 17.07 61.09
CA LYS A 2 29.39 17.03 59.85
C LYS A 2 29.11 15.84 58.90
N ARG A 3 28.30 14.87 59.28
CA ARG A 3 27.98 13.69 58.42
C ARG A 3 26.76 13.87 57.50
N ILE A 4 25.80 14.72 57.87
CA ILE A 4 24.56 14.93 57.11
C ILE A 4 24.81 15.80 55.88
N THR A 5 25.77 16.72 55.93
CA THR A 5 26.10 17.63 54.82
C THR A 5 26.78 16.93 53.65
N LYS A 6 27.56 15.87 53.92
CA LYS A 6 28.25 15.07 52.85
C LYS A 6 27.25 14.21 52.06
N ILE A 7 26.20 13.69 52.69
CA ILE A 7 25.19 12.86 52.01
C ILE A 7 24.32 13.73 51.11
N ARG A 8 23.97 14.93 51.49
CA ARG A 8 23.19 15.85 50.65
C ARG A 8 23.96 16.37 49.44
N PHE A 9 25.28 16.55 49.57
CA PHE A 9 26.12 16.95 48.42
C PHE A 9 26.32 15.81 47.41
N PHE A 10 26.42 14.56 47.86
CA PHE A 10 26.54 13.38 46.99
C PHE A 10 25.22 13.08 46.26
N SER A 11 24.05 13.29 46.92
CA SER A 11 22.74 13.12 46.27
C SER A 11 22.46 14.21 45.24
N LEU A 12 22.95 15.45 45.43
CA LEU A 12 22.80 16.51 44.46
C LEU A 12 23.72 16.31 43.25
N LEU A 13 24.92 15.78 43.45
CA LEU A 13 25.85 15.45 42.36
C LEU A 13 25.35 14.28 41.52
N LEU A 14 24.73 13.27 42.14
CA LEU A 14 24.12 12.12 41.42
C LEU A 14 22.88 12.53 40.63
N ALA A 15 22.08 13.48 41.16
CA ALA A 15 20.90 14.01 40.45
C ALA A 15 21.29 14.88 39.24
N VAL A 16 22.40 15.60 39.29
CA VAL A 16 22.93 16.41 38.18
C VAL A 16 23.56 15.47 37.11
N LEU A 17 24.20 14.37 37.50
CA LEU A 17 24.71 13.37 36.55
C LEU A 17 23.58 12.61 35.83
N LEU A 18 22.43 12.40 36.47
CA LEU A 18 21.27 11.74 35.86
C LEU A 18 20.48 12.67 34.91
N LEU A 19 20.58 14.01 35.11
CA LEU A 19 19.94 14.98 34.24
C LEU A 19 20.73 15.29 32.96
N THR A 20 22.02 14.97 32.91
CA THR A 20 22.86 15.12 31.69
C THR A 20 22.84 13.92 30.76
N SER A 21 22.26 12.80 31.19
CA SER A 21 22.15 11.60 30.35
C SER A 21 20.87 11.53 29.50
N LEU A 22 19.99 12.54 29.55
CA LEU A 22 18.72 12.60 28.79
C LEU A 22 18.77 13.49 27.54
N CYS A 23 19.92 14.07 27.21
CA CYS A 23 20.13 14.82 25.96
C CYS A 23 21.23 14.19 25.12
N GLY A 24 21.01 12.98 24.63
CA GLY A 24 21.99 12.26 23.83
C GLY A 24 21.39 11.13 23.00
N CYS A 25 20.19 11.31 22.41
CA CYS A 25 19.86 10.60 21.18
C CYS A 25 20.55 11.34 20.02
N GLY A 26 21.85 11.35 20.02
CA GLY A 26 22.64 11.56 18.84
C GLY A 26 22.46 10.29 18.00
N SER A 27 21.55 10.30 17.03
CA SER A 27 21.58 9.32 15.93
C SER A 27 23.01 9.31 15.43
N ALA A 28 23.67 8.15 15.46
CA ALA A 28 24.96 8.01 14.82
C ALA A 28 24.85 8.57 13.40
N PRO A 29 25.81 9.34 12.89
CA PRO A 29 25.74 9.91 11.56
C PRO A 29 25.48 8.76 10.60
N GLN A 30 24.30 8.75 10.00
CA GLN A 30 23.91 7.75 9.02
C GLN A 30 24.93 7.87 7.89
N LYS A 31 25.75 6.84 7.67
CA LYS A 31 26.79 6.87 6.65
C LYS A 31 26.14 7.29 5.33
N SER A 32 26.66 8.33 4.69
CA SER A 32 26.20 8.78 3.39
C SER A 32 26.12 7.59 2.43
N GLY A 33 24.95 7.29 1.92
CA GLY A 33 24.73 6.21 0.95
C GLY A 33 25.43 6.48 -0.39
N LEU A 34 25.83 7.73 -0.67
CA LEU A 34 26.47 8.17 -1.91
C LEU A 34 28.01 8.25 -1.81
N GLY A 35 28.62 7.96 -0.65
CA GLY A 35 30.07 8.00 -0.45
C GLY A 35 30.57 9.31 0.18
N ASN A 36 31.92 9.48 0.21
CA ASN A 36 32.55 10.63 0.85
C ASN A 36 32.22 11.94 0.11
N GLY A 37 31.87 12.97 0.88
CA GLY A 37 31.55 14.31 0.39
C GLY A 37 30.07 14.59 0.14
N TRP A 38 29.20 13.61 0.35
CA TRP A 38 27.76 13.77 0.27
C TRP A 38 27.16 13.79 1.69
N GLU A 39 26.55 14.90 2.06
CA GLU A 39 25.88 15.07 3.34
C GLU A 39 24.37 14.98 3.15
N ILE A 40 23.70 14.24 4.04
CA ILE A 40 22.24 14.14 4.06
C ILE A 40 21.70 15.44 4.65
N GLU A 41 20.91 16.18 3.87
CA GLU A 41 20.21 17.38 4.33
C GLU A 41 18.93 17.02 5.09
N SER A 42 18.20 16.01 4.62
CA SER A 42 16.97 15.56 5.26
C SER A 42 16.66 14.11 4.91
N VAL A 43 15.85 13.48 5.75
CA VAL A 43 15.22 12.18 5.46
C VAL A 43 13.72 12.40 5.44
N MET A 44 13.06 11.86 4.41
CA MET A 44 11.61 11.96 4.26
C MET A 44 10.91 11.36 5.49
N PRO A 45 10.04 12.12 6.17
CA PRO A 45 9.28 11.58 7.29
C PRO A 45 8.21 10.62 6.78
N LEU A 46 8.23 9.38 7.28
CA LEU A 46 7.23 8.36 7.03
C LEU A 46 6.53 8.01 8.34
N SER A 47 5.20 7.98 8.32
CA SER A 47 4.37 7.70 9.51
C SER A 47 3.99 6.21 9.60
N TYR A 48 3.82 5.55 8.47
CA TYR A 48 3.28 4.18 8.38
C TYR A 48 4.10 3.27 7.48
N ALA A 49 4.67 3.81 6.38
CA ALA A 49 5.44 3.02 5.44
C ALA A 49 6.78 2.58 6.04
N THR A 50 7.13 1.31 5.81
CA THR A 50 8.33 0.67 6.36
C THR A 50 9.21 0.06 5.29
N GLN A 51 8.73 -0.04 4.05
CA GLN A 51 9.41 -0.76 2.99
C GLN A 51 10.29 0.15 2.11
N PHE A 52 10.35 1.44 2.40
CA PHE A 52 11.28 2.35 1.72
C PHE A 52 11.76 3.48 2.64
N SER A 53 12.81 4.16 2.21
CA SER A 53 13.26 5.43 2.77
C SER A 53 13.77 6.34 1.65
N VAL A 54 13.73 7.66 1.87
CA VAL A 54 14.25 8.67 0.94
C VAL A 54 15.12 9.65 1.70
N ALA A 55 16.41 9.72 1.36
CA ALA A 55 17.34 10.71 1.87
C ALA A 55 17.60 11.78 0.80
N THR A 56 17.46 13.04 1.16
CA THR A 56 17.74 14.19 0.32
C THR A 56 19.13 14.73 0.63
N TYR A 57 19.90 15.03 -0.40
CA TYR A 57 21.24 15.57 -0.36
C TYR A 57 21.29 16.96 -1.00
N ALA A 58 22.36 17.70 -0.74
CA ALA A 58 22.61 19.01 -1.33
C ALA A 58 22.40 19.02 -2.83
N GLY A 59 21.74 20.06 -3.33
CA GLY A 59 21.38 20.17 -4.75
C GLY A 59 20.13 19.38 -5.16
N GLY A 60 19.35 18.85 -4.19
CA GLY A 60 18.07 18.20 -4.44
C GLY A 60 18.18 16.74 -4.90
N TYR A 61 19.39 16.13 -4.86
CA TYR A 61 19.55 14.71 -5.13
C TYR A 61 18.82 13.87 -4.08
N LYS A 62 18.15 12.79 -4.50
CA LYS A 62 17.41 11.91 -3.56
C LYS A 62 17.88 10.47 -3.73
N LEU A 63 18.26 9.85 -2.64
CA LEU A 63 18.54 8.41 -2.60
C LEU A 63 17.33 7.70 -2.02
N ILE A 64 16.66 6.94 -2.86
CA ILE A 64 15.60 6.02 -2.47
C ILE A 64 16.24 4.68 -2.15
N THR A 65 15.91 4.11 -1.01
CA THR A 65 16.33 2.77 -0.61
C THR A 65 15.09 1.94 -0.28
N LEU A 66 14.97 0.77 -0.90
CA LEU A 66 13.88 -0.17 -0.69
C LEU A 66 14.29 -1.27 0.30
N ALA A 67 13.33 -1.89 0.95
CA ALA A 67 13.57 -2.97 1.92
C ALA A 67 14.17 -4.22 1.28
N ASP A 68 13.94 -4.46 -0.03
CA ASP A 68 14.56 -5.55 -0.79
C ASP A 68 16.03 -5.29 -1.17
N GLY A 69 16.57 -4.13 -0.80
CA GLY A 69 17.93 -3.70 -1.09
C GLY A 69 18.07 -2.86 -2.35
N GLY A 70 17.00 -2.61 -3.11
CA GLY A 70 17.01 -1.70 -4.27
C GLY A 70 17.39 -0.29 -3.87
N ARG A 71 18.32 0.35 -4.63
CA ARG A 71 18.81 1.70 -4.34
C ARG A 71 18.79 2.54 -5.61
N PHE A 72 18.11 3.68 -5.57
CA PHE A 72 17.89 4.55 -6.72
C PHE A 72 18.27 5.98 -6.38
N LEU A 73 19.23 6.52 -7.13
CA LEU A 73 19.60 7.93 -7.05
C LEU A 73 18.80 8.74 -8.08
N VAL A 74 17.88 9.53 -7.58
CA VAL A 74 17.14 10.50 -8.40
C VAL A 74 17.98 11.76 -8.56
N VAL A 75 18.38 12.03 -9.78
CA VAL A 75 19.17 13.21 -10.17
C VAL A 75 18.20 14.29 -10.63
N PRO A 76 18.23 15.50 -10.03
CA PRO A 76 17.36 16.61 -10.42
C PRO A 76 17.55 17.01 -11.89
N GLU A 77 16.50 17.58 -12.49
CA GLU A 77 16.55 18.11 -13.83
C GLU A 77 17.68 19.16 -13.98
N GLY A 78 18.43 19.08 -15.05
CA GLY A 78 19.54 20.00 -15.33
C GLY A 78 20.82 19.76 -14.52
N SER A 79 20.83 18.72 -13.65
CA SER A 79 22.00 18.36 -12.83
C SER A 79 22.77 17.18 -13.43
N ASP A 80 24.08 17.13 -13.18
CA ASP A 80 24.90 15.98 -13.55
C ASP A 80 24.83 14.87 -12.51
N ALA A 81 24.90 13.62 -12.97
CA ALA A 81 25.05 12.50 -12.04
C ALA A 81 26.44 12.57 -11.38
N PRO A 82 26.53 12.18 -10.06
CA PRO A 82 27.81 12.14 -9.38
C PRO A 82 28.82 11.23 -10.09
N GLY A 83 30.06 11.69 -10.21
CA GLY A 83 31.10 10.94 -10.91
C GLY A 83 31.54 9.64 -10.25
N ARG A 84 31.26 9.46 -8.96
CA ARG A 84 31.53 8.23 -8.21
C ARG A 84 30.34 7.93 -7.27
N ILE A 85 29.65 6.88 -7.60
CA ILE A 85 28.54 6.29 -6.78
C ILE A 85 28.80 4.79 -6.61
N ALA A 86 28.21 4.19 -5.60
CA ALA A 86 28.30 2.73 -5.40
C ALA A 86 27.64 2.01 -6.60
N ARG A 87 28.18 0.84 -6.96
CA ARG A 87 27.75 0.11 -8.17
C ARG A 87 26.34 -0.44 -8.08
N ASP A 88 25.83 -0.59 -6.87
CA ASP A 88 24.47 -1.05 -6.56
C ASP A 88 23.43 0.06 -6.59
N ILE A 89 23.83 1.31 -6.90
CA ILE A 89 22.91 2.44 -7.03
C ILE A 89 22.56 2.66 -8.49
N VAL A 90 21.29 2.56 -8.79
CA VAL A 90 20.72 2.86 -10.11
C VAL A 90 20.46 4.36 -10.22
N VAL A 91 20.93 4.99 -11.30
CA VAL A 91 20.74 6.43 -11.54
C VAL A 91 19.49 6.65 -12.35
N LEU A 92 18.56 7.43 -11.81
CA LEU A 92 17.34 7.89 -12.48
C LEU A 92 17.41 9.42 -12.66
N ARG A 93 17.21 9.92 -13.87
CA ARG A 93 17.27 11.35 -14.18
C ARG A 93 15.88 11.94 -14.32
N GLN A 94 15.64 13.06 -13.66
CA GLN A 94 14.41 13.85 -13.90
C GLN A 94 14.58 14.73 -15.13
N PRO A 95 13.49 14.99 -15.89
CA PRO A 95 12.15 14.46 -15.69
C PRO A 95 12.06 12.99 -16.10
N LEU A 96 11.68 12.10 -15.17
CA LEU A 96 11.49 10.69 -15.47
C LEU A 96 10.20 10.52 -16.30
N SER A 97 10.31 9.86 -17.44
CA SER A 97 9.21 9.58 -18.37
C SER A 97 9.45 8.25 -19.09
N ASN A 98 8.50 7.82 -19.92
CA ASN A 98 8.54 6.52 -20.58
C ASN A 98 8.63 5.37 -19.58
N ILE A 99 7.76 5.37 -18.60
CA ILE A 99 7.70 4.34 -17.56
C ILE A 99 6.86 3.17 -18.09
N TYR A 100 7.39 1.94 -17.94
CA TYR A 100 6.61 0.71 -18.01
C TYR A 100 6.08 0.37 -16.62
N LEU A 101 4.75 0.31 -16.47
CA LEU A 101 4.08 0.04 -15.20
C LEU A 101 3.37 -1.32 -15.23
N ALA A 102 3.94 -2.29 -14.53
CA ALA A 102 3.33 -3.61 -14.28
C ALA A 102 2.67 -3.71 -12.90
N ALA A 103 3.10 -2.86 -11.94
CA ALA A 103 2.51 -2.77 -10.60
C ALA A 103 1.14 -2.06 -10.65
N THR A 104 0.03 -2.80 -10.73
CA THR A 104 -1.32 -2.21 -10.85
C THR A 104 -1.70 -1.29 -9.69
N SER A 105 -1.25 -1.59 -8.47
CA SER A 105 -1.49 -0.75 -7.28
C SER A 105 -0.83 0.63 -7.34
N ALA A 106 0.23 0.79 -8.14
CA ALA A 106 0.96 2.05 -8.27
C ALA A 106 0.29 3.03 -9.24
N MET A 107 -0.58 2.57 -10.14
CA MET A 107 -1.22 3.43 -11.14
C MET A 107 -2.02 4.56 -10.52
N CYS A 108 -2.85 4.27 -9.52
CA CYS A 108 -3.66 5.28 -8.86
C CYS A 108 -2.78 6.30 -8.10
N LEU A 109 -1.65 5.87 -7.53
CA LEU A 109 -0.70 6.75 -6.85
C LEU A 109 -0.06 7.75 -7.84
N ILE A 110 0.38 7.26 -9.01
CA ILE A 110 0.97 8.09 -10.05
C ILE A 110 -0.09 9.03 -10.69
N ASP A 111 -1.30 8.53 -10.92
CA ASP A 111 -2.42 9.32 -11.46
C ASP A 111 -2.83 10.44 -10.49
N ALA A 112 -2.92 10.15 -9.20
CA ALA A 112 -3.24 11.12 -8.15
C ALA A 112 -2.22 12.27 -8.05
N LEU A 113 -0.98 12.04 -8.48
CA LEU A 113 0.09 13.05 -8.60
C LEU A 113 -0.01 13.88 -9.89
N GLY A 114 -0.99 13.60 -10.78
CA GLY A 114 -1.07 14.21 -12.10
C GLY A 114 0.08 13.80 -13.02
N ALA A 115 0.71 12.65 -12.73
CA ALA A 115 1.90 12.17 -13.44
C ALA A 115 1.61 10.99 -14.39
N LEU A 116 0.35 10.63 -14.61
CA LEU A 116 -0.06 9.57 -15.55
C LEU A 116 0.60 9.70 -16.94
N PRO A 117 0.78 10.90 -17.54
CA PRO A 117 1.45 11.02 -18.83
C PRO A 117 2.93 10.57 -18.86
N ARG A 118 3.55 10.34 -17.69
CA ARG A 118 4.90 9.76 -17.58
C ARG A 118 4.91 8.25 -17.80
N VAL A 119 3.75 7.59 -17.65
CA VAL A 119 3.56 6.15 -17.86
C VAL A 119 3.07 5.96 -19.30
N THR A 120 3.93 5.42 -20.15
CA THR A 120 3.63 5.21 -21.58
C THR A 120 3.36 3.74 -21.92
N LEU A 121 3.78 2.84 -21.04
CA LEU A 121 3.63 1.39 -21.20
C LEU A 121 2.98 0.77 -19.95
N SER A 122 2.08 -0.17 -20.17
CA SER A 122 1.30 -0.85 -19.12
C SER A 122 1.45 -2.35 -19.18
N GLY A 123 1.63 -2.98 -18.03
CA GLY A 123 1.54 -4.44 -17.85
C GLY A 123 0.11 -4.98 -17.80
N THR A 124 -0.88 -4.10 -17.80
CA THR A 124 -2.32 -4.43 -17.71
C THR A 124 -3.03 -3.92 -18.95
N ARG A 125 -3.96 -4.71 -19.49
CA ARG A 125 -4.80 -4.32 -20.65
C ARG A 125 -5.89 -3.30 -20.21
N ALA A 126 -6.48 -2.62 -21.19
CA ALA A 126 -7.49 -1.60 -20.94
C ALA A 126 -8.70 -2.11 -20.13
N ASP A 127 -9.16 -3.32 -20.42
CA ASP A 127 -10.27 -3.98 -19.72
C ASP A 127 -9.94 -4.42 -18.28
N GLY A 128 -8.66 -4.48 -17.93
CA GLY A 128 -8.18 -4.73 -16.57
C GLY A 128 -8.02 -3.47 -15.71
N TRP A 129 -8.15 -2.28 -16.29
CA TRP A 129 -8.07 -1.02 -15.54
C TRP A 129 -9.43 -0.56 -15.03
N TYR A 130 -9.54 -0.39 -13.72
CA TYR A 130 -10.65 0.31 -13.06
C TYR A 130 -10.33 1.80 -12.83
N ASN A 131 -9.04 2.21 -12.91
CA ASN A 131 -8.65 3.59 -13.00
C ASN A 131 -9.10 4.15 -14.36
N GLU A 132 -10.04 5.09 -14.35
CA GLU A 132 -10.68 5.62 -15.55
C GLU A 132 -9.70 6.40 -16.45
N ASN A 133 -8.76 7.16 -15.84
CA ASN A 133 -7.76 7.91 -16.57
C ASN A 133 -6.77 6.98 -17.29
N ALA A 134 -6.33 5.90 -16.64
CA ALA A 134 -5.46 4.89 -17.26
C ALA A 134 -6.17 4.18 -18.42
N ARG A 135 -7.45 3.80 -18.24
CA ARG A 135 -8.24 3.19 -19.31
C ARG A 135 -8.42 4.14 -20.48
N ALA A 136 -8.80 5.40 -20.23
CA ALA A 136 -8.94 6.42 -21.28
C ALA A 136 -7.61 6.67 -22.01
N ALA A 137 -6.47 6.71 -21.30
CA ALA A 137 -5.15 6.85 -21.90
C ALA A 137 -4.81 5.67 -22.82
N MET A 138 -5.22 4.44 -22.47
CA MET A 138 -5.04 3.28 -23.34
C MET A 138 -5.94 3.33 -24.57
N GLU A 139 -7.20 3.72 -24.42
CA GLU A 139 -8.15 3.87 -25.53
C GLU A 139 -7.68 4.95 -26.52
N GLN A 140 -7.03 6.01 -26.02
CA GLN A 140 -6.43 7.08 -26.82
C GLN A 140 -5.05 6.73 -27.40
N GLY A 141 -4.44 5.61 -26.98
CA GLY A 141 -3.13 5.14 -27.44
C GLY A 141 -1.93 5.85 -26.81
N SER A 142 -2.13 6.75 -25.85
CA SER A 142 -1.04 7.41 -25.10
C SER A 142 -0.40 6.48 -24.04
N LEU A 143 -1.14 5.47 -23.58
CA LEU A 143 -0.68 4.37 -22.76
C LEU A 143 -0.88 3.07 -23.54
N ARG A 144 0.19 2.30 -23.77
CA ARG A 144 0.15 1.08 -24.58
C ARG A 144 0.40 -0.16 -23.72
N TYR A 145 -0.28 -1.27 -24.04
CA TYR A 145 0.00 -2.56 -23.43
C TYR A 145 1.35 -3.09 -23.93
N ALA A 146 2.25 -3.42 -23.02
CA ALA A 146 3.59 -3.94 -23.30
C ALA A 146 3.86 -5.30 -22.63
N GLY A 147 2.82 -6.15 -22.58
CA GLY A 147 2.92 -7.46 -21.93
C GLY A 147 2.73 -7.39 -20.41
N LYS A 148 2.41 -8.53 -19.77
CA LYS A 148 2.26 -8.64 -18.32
C LYS A 148 3.64 -8.82 -17.64
N TYR A 149 3.70 -8.66 -16.33
CA TYR A 149 4.93 -8.77 -15.52
C TYR A 149 5.76 -10.04 -15.82
N SER A 150 5.11 -11.18 -16.15
CA SER A 150 5.78 -12.47 -16.43
C SER A 150 6.11 -12.70 -17.90
N GLU A 151 5.62 -11.87 -18.81
CA GLU A 151 5.81 -11.95 -20.26
C GLU A 151 5.77 -10.53 -20.87
N PRO A 152 6.74 -9.66 -20.55
CA PRO A 152 6.79 -8.32 -21.11
C PRO A 152 7.25 -8.36 -22.57
N ASP A 153 6.77 -7.38 -23.34
CA ASP A 153 7.23 -7.13 -24.70
C ASP A 153 8.55 -6.33 -24.65
N TYR A 154 9.66 -7.04 -24.58
CA TYR A 154 10.98 -6.45 -24.47
C TYR A 154 11.32 -5.52 -25.67
N GLU A 155 10.87 -5.88 -26.88
CA GLU A 155 11.12 -5.07 -28.07
C GLU A 155 10.40 -3.73 -27.98
N LEU A 156 9.13 -3.74 -27.57
CA LEU A 156 8.34 -2.54 -27.38
C LEU A 156 8.90 -1.68 -26.25
N ILE A 157 9.29 -2.29 -25.13
CA ILE A 157 9.88 -1.59 -23.97
C ILE A 157 11.17 -0.87 -24.39
N LEU A 158 12.08 -1.56 -25.10
CA LEU A 158 13.34 -0.98 -25.55
C LEU A 158 13.14 0.09 -26.61
N SER A 159 12.33 -0.19 -27.63
CA SER A 159 12.10 0.76 -28.73
C SER A 159 11.37 2.04 -28.28
N SER A 160 10.66 1.97 -27.16
CA SER A 160 10.02 3.14 -26.54
C SER A 160 10.97 3.99 -25.68
N GLY A 161 12.22 3.57 -25.50
CA GLY A 161 13.18 4.25 -24.62
C GLY A 161 12.74 4.24 -23.16
N CYS A 162 12.27 3.08 -22.68
CA CYS A 162 11.80 2.93 -21.30
C CYS A 162 12.88 3.32 -20.29
N ALA A 163 12.60 4.32 -19.45
CA ALA A 163 13.55 4.83 -18.47
C ALA A 163 13.46 4.13 -17.11
N LEU A 164 12.33 3.48 -16.82
CA LEU A 164 12.08 2.74 -15.60
C LEU A 164 10.96 1.72 -15.80
N ALA A 165 11.18 0.48 -15.42
CA ALA A 165 10.14 -0.50 -15.21
C ALA A 165 9.73 -0.50 -13.73
N VAL A 166 8.42 -0.35 -13.44
CA VAL A 166 7.86 -0.45 -12.09
C VAL A 166 7.12 -1.78 -12.02
N GLU A 167 7.72 -2.73 -11.34
CA GLU A 167 7.20 -4.08 -11.14
C GLU A 167 6.58 -4.23 -9.76
N SER A 168 5.66 -5.18 -9.59
CA SER A 168 5.17 -5.56 -8.27
C SER A 168 6.00 -6.72 -7.69
N THR A 169 5.77 -7.05 -6.41
CA THR A 169 6.38 -8.24 -5.77
C THR A 169 6.09 -9.55 -6.50
N MET A 170 5.08 -9.59 -7.39
CA MET A 170 4.80 -10.75 -8.24
C MET A 170 5.96 -11.11 -9.18
N ILE A 171 6.85 -10.15 -9.50
CA ILE A 171 8.04 -10.40 -10.31
C ILE A 171 8.97 -11.45 -9.67
N GLY A 172 8.88 -11.64 -8.34
CA GLY A 172 9.59 -12.71 -7.63
C GLY A 172 9.23 -14.12 -8.06
N HIS A 173 8.09 -14.32 -8.76
CA HIS A 173 7.71 -15.61 -9.36
C HIS A 173 8.39 -15.86 -10.72
N THR A 174 8.95 -14.81 -11.33
CA THR A 174 9.64 -14.84 -12.62
C THR A 174 10.87 -13.94 -12.58
N PRO A 175 11.85 -14.24 -11.68
CA PRO A 175 13.03 -13.38 -11.45
C PRO A 175 13.85 -13.16 -12.74
N GLU A 176 13.83 -14.12 -13.66
CA GLU A 176 14.49 -14.03 -14.96
C GLU A 176 13.99 -12.87 -15.81
N VAL A 177 12.74 -12.42 -15.62
CA VAL A 177 12.19 -11.26 -16.33
C VAL A 177 12.85 -9.97 -15.82
N LYS A 178 13.00 -9.82 -14.49
CA LYS A 178 13.69 -8.68 -13.89
C LYS A 178 15.15 -8.63 -14.36
N GLU A 179 15.85 -9.75 -14.25
CA GLU A 179 17.25 -9.89 -14.70
C GLU A 179 17.39 -9.50 -16.18
N LYS A 180 16.46 -9.95 -17.03
CA LYS A 180 16.48 -9.65 -18.46
C LYS A 180 16.25 -8.16 -18.76
N LEU A 181 15.32 -7.49 -18.07
CA LEU A 181 15.12 -6.05 -18.21
C LEU A 181 16.39 -5.28 -17.82
N GLU A 182 17.01 -5.65 -16.70
CA GLU A 182 18.25 -5.02 -16.21
C GLU A 182 19.44 -5.26 -17.17
N GLU A 183 19.59 -6.50 -17.70
CA GLU A 183 20.59 -6.80 -18.75
C GLU A 183 20.41 -5.95 -20.00
N LEU A 184 19.17 -5.64 -20.37
CA LEU A 184 18.84 -4.78 -21.51
C LEU A 184 18.98 -3.29 -21.18
N GLY A 185 19.43 -2.94 -19.97
CA GLY A 185 19.68 -1.56 -19.53
C GLY A 185 18.42 -0.82 -19.06
N VAL A 186 17.30 -1.52 -18.82
CA VAL A 186 16.08 -0.93 -18.26
C VAL A 186 16.12 -1.09 -16.74
N PRO A 187 16.22 0.00 -15.96
CA PRO A 187 16.14 -0.04 -14.51
C PRO A 187 14.82 -0.66 -14.03
N VAL A 188 14.85 -1.51 -13.00
CA VAL A 188 13.65 -2.12 -12.43
C VAL A 188 13.49 -1.72 -10.97
N LEU A 189 12.39 -1.03 -10.66
CA LEU A 189 11.94 -0.75 -9.30
C LEU A 189 10.82 -1.73 -8.95
N VAL A 190 11.02 -2.49 -7.88
CA VAL A 190 9.97 -3.40 -7.37
C VAL A 190 9.16 -2.68 -6.31
N ASP A 191 7.89 -2.39 -6.60
CA ASP A 191 6.95 -1.80 -5.66
C ASP A 191 6.66 -2.78 -4.51
N GLN A 192 7.09 -2.44 -3.30
CA GLN A 192 6.90 -3.24 -2.09
C GLN A 192 5.66 -2.80 -1.28
N SER A 193 4.80 -1.94 -1.83
CA SER A 193 3.62 -1.44 -1.13
C SER A 193 2.71 -2.56 -0.62
N SER A 194 2.70 -3.70 -1.32
CA SER A 194 1.95 -4.89 -0.91
C SER A 194 2.47 -5.55 0.36
N GLN A 195 3.70 -5.27 0.78
CA GLN A 195 4.32 -5.77 2.00
C GLN A 195 4.04 -4.88 3.22
N GLU A 196 3.48 -3.70 3.01
CA GLU A 196 3.09 -2.81 4.11
C GLU A 196 1.92 -3.42 4.90
N LYS A 197 2.13 -3.59 6.20
CA LYS A 197 1.11 -4.16 7.11
C LYS A 197 0.00 -3.16 7.45
N HIS A 198 0.37 -1.88 7.56
CA HIS A 198 -0.59 -0.83 7.83
C HIS A 198 -1.21 -0.32 6.52
N PRO A 199 -2.55 -0.18 6.43
CA PRO A 199 -3.21 0.31 5.21
C PRO A 199 -2.63 1.63 4.70
N LEU A 200 -2.46 2.62 5.59
CA LEU A 200 -1.87 3.90 5.22
C LEU A 200 -0.38 3.81 4.85
N GLY A 201 0.33 2.76 5.26
CA GLY A 201 1.69 2.50 4.76
C GLY A 201 1.68 2.29 3.25
N ARG A 202 0.70 1.55 2.72
CA ARG A 202 0.50 1.38 1.26
C ARG A 202 0.22 2.69 0.55
N THR A 203 -0.66 3.52 1.12
CA THR A 203 -0.99 4.85 0.60
C THR A 203 0.22 5.79 0.64
N GLU A 204 1.05 5.68 1.69
CA GLU A 204 2.23 6.54 1.88
C GLU A 204 3.31 6.31 0.81
N TRP A 205 3.25 5.23 0.05
CA TRP A 205 4.07 5.03 -1.15
C TRP A 205 3.88 6.12 -2.21
N ILE A 206 2.80 6.90 -2.15
CA ILE A 206 2.63 8.10 -2.98
C ILE A 206 3.79 9.07 -2.79
N LYS A 207 4.41 9.14 -1.59
CA LYS A 207 5.57 9.99 -1.33
C LYS A 207 6.83 9.51 -2.06
N LEU A 208 7.00 8.18 -2.21
CA LEU A 208 8.08 7.62 -3.05
C LEU A 208 7.91 8.06 -4.50
N TYR A 209 6.70 7.90 -5.06
CA TYR A 209 6.41 8.33 -6.42
C TYR A 209 6.50 9.85 -6.57
N GLY A 210 6.12 10.63 -5.53
CA GLY A 210 6.38 12.07 -5.47
C GLY A 210 7.86 12.40 -5.63
N ALA A 211 8.73 11.72 -4.87
CA ALA A 211 10.17 11.91 -4.94
C ALA A 211 10.77 11.52 -6.30
N LEU A 212 10.27 10.42 -6.91
CA LEU A 212 10.68 9.98 -8.25
C LEU A 212 10.31 10.98 -9.35
N LEU A 213 9.10 11.53 -9.27
CA LEU A 213 8.47 12.30 -10.36
C LEU A 213 8.51 13.81 -10.13
N GLY A 214 9.11 14.30 -9.03
CA GLY A 214 9.15 15.71 -8.65
C GLY A 214 7.77 16.28 -8.30
N ARG A 215 6.99 15.52 -7.52
CA ARG A 215 5.60 15.82 -7.10
C ARG A 215 5.40 15.65 -5.59
N GLU A 216 6.39 16.05 -4.79
CA GLU A 216 6.38 15.82 -3.35
C GLU A 216 5.26 16.58 -2.65
N ALA A 217 5.01 17.83 -3.04
CA ALA A 217 3.95 18.64 -2.44
C ALA A 217 2.56 18.05 -2.68
N GLU A 218 2.31 17.56 -3.89
CA GLU A 218 1.06 16.86 -4.25
C GLU A 218 0.93 15.54 -3.47
N ALA A 219 2.04 14.81 -3.31
CA ALA A 219 2.08 13.56 -2.56
C ALA A 219 1.72 13.79 -1.08
N ASP A 220 2.33 14.77 -0.44
CA ASP A 220 2.04 15.12 0.95
C ASP A 220 0.59 15.56 1.13
N ALA A 221 0.08 16.41 0.25
CA ALA A 221 -1.30 16.88 0.32
C ALA A 221 -2.32 15.75 0.15
N ARG A 222 -2.04 14.78 -0.74
CA ARG A 222 -2.90 13.60 -0.94
C ARG A 222 -2.84 12.66 0.25
N PHE A 223 -1.64 12.40 0.78
CA PHE A 223 -1.48 11.53 1.93
C PHE A 223 -2.17 12.11 3.18
N GLN A 224 -2.02 13.40 3.45
CA GLN A 224 -2.68 14.09 4.57
C GLN A 224 -4.21 13.94 4.57
N LYS A 225 -4.85 13.92 3.39
CA LYS A 225 -6.29 13.65 3.29
C LYS A 225 -6.66 12.26 3.81
N GLN A 226 -5.83 11.27 3.56
CA GLN A 226 -6.08 9.89 4.00
C GLN A 226 -5.83 9.73 5.50
N GLU A 227 -4.85 10.45 6.06
CA GLU A 227 -4.67 10.52 7.50
C GLU A 227 -5.86 11.21 8.19
N GLU A 228 -6.41 12.26 7.58
CA GLU A 228 -7.60 12.94 8.11
C GLU A 228 -8.82 12.03 8.07
N ALA A 229 -9.04 11.29 6.98
CA ALA A 229 -10.11 10.31 6.89
C ALA A 229 -9.99 9.22 7.96
N LEU A 230 -8.77 8.71 8.21
CA LEU A 230 -8.52 7.77 9.31
C LEU A 230 -8.82 8.40 10.68
N ARG A 231 -8.46 9.67 10.91
CA ARG A 231 -8.77 10.36 12.18
C ARG A 231 -10.28 10.55 12.39
N GLN A 232 -11.05 10.70 11.30
CA GLN A 232 -12.52 10.81 11.36
C GLN A 232 -13.19 9.45 11.60
N ALA A 233 -12.55 8.35 11.22
CA ALA A 233 -13.02 7.03 11.60
C ALA A 233 -12.90 6.89 13.12
N SER A 234 -13.98 6.48 13.77
CA SER A 234 -13.94 6.25 15.21
C SER A 234 -13.04 5.05 15.50
N LEU A 235 -11.94 5.27 16.22
CA LEU A 235 -11.05 4.19 16.67
C LEU A 235 -11.64 3.41 17.86
N THR A 236 -12.86 3.73 18.28
CA THR A 236 -13.55 3.04 19.38
C THR A 236 -14.17 1.75 18.84
N SER A 237 -13.91 0.64 19.52
CA SER A 237 -14.55 -0.65 19.18
C SER A 237 -16.07 -0.53 19.19
N THR A 238 -16.68 -0.99 18.11
CA THR A 238 -18.15 -1.07 18.00
C THR A 238 -18.71 -2.36 18.60
N GLY A 239 -17.84 -3.34 18.90
CA GLY A 239 -18.22 -4.71 19.27
C GLY A 239 -18.88 -5.49 18.14
N LYS A 240 -18.96 -4.93 16.92
CA LYS A 240 -19.53 -5.60 15.74
C LYS A 240 -18.49 -6.44 15.03
N THR A 241 -18.84 -7.68 14.73
CA THR A 241 -18.00 -8.65 14.02
C THR A 241 -18.21 -8.56 12.51
N VAL A 242 -17.12 -8.67 11.74
CA VAL A 242 -17.12 -8.56 10.28
C VAL A 242 -16.45 -9.75 9.63
N ALA A 243 -17.14 -10.38 8.66
CA ALA A 243 -16.57 -11.38 7.76
C ALA A 243 -16.26 -10.74 6.39
N PHE A 244 -15.00 -10.77 5.97
CA PHE A 244 -14.56 -10.30 4.64
C PHE A 244 -14.05 -11.50 3.83
N PHE A 245 -14.69 -11.81 2.71
CA PHE A 245 -14.37 -12.98 1.90
C PHE A 245 -14.89 -12.87 0.46
N TYR A 246 -14.46 -13.81 -0.39
CA TYR A 246 -15.15 -14.15 -1.64
C TYR A 246 -15.25 -15.67 -1.80
N ILE A 247 -16.14 -16.13 -2.67
CA ILE A 247 -16.27 -17.53 -3.04
C ILE A 247 -15.65 -17.71 -4.42
N SER A 248 -14.66 -18.59 -4.52
CA SER A 248 -13.97 -18.92 -5.75
C SER A 248 -14.89 -19.67 -6.73
N THR A 249 -14.49 -19.78 -7.99
CA THR A 249 -15.21 -20.58 -8.99
C THR A 249 -15.28 -22.06 -8.63
N GLY A 250 -14.33 -22.56 -7.83
CA GLY A 250 -14.33 -23.93 -7.28
C GLY A 250 -15.19 -24.12 -6.05
N GLY A 251 -15.89 -23.07 -5.55
CA GLY A 251 -16.75 -23.14 -4.38
C GLY A 251 -16.06 -22.95 -3.03
N SER A 252 -14.73 -22.88 -2.99
CA SER A 252 -13.98 -22.59 -1.76
C SER A 252 -14.15 -21.14 -1.34
N VAL A 253 -14.28 -20.89 -0.05
CA VAL A 253 -14.28 -19.55 0.52
C VAL A 253 -12.85 -19.07 0.68
N VAL A 254 -12.54 -17.88 0.19
CA VAL A 254 -11.23 -17.28 0.36
C VAL A 254 -11.34 -16.07 1.29
N ALA A 255 -10.71 -16.17 2.44
CA ALA A 255 -10.67 -15.13 3.47
C ALA A 255 -9.28 -14.49 3.57
N ARG A 256 -9.20 -13.29 4.13
CA ARG A 256 -7.93 -12.61 4.42
C ARG A 256 -7.30 -13.17 5.68
N LYS A 257 -5.96 -13.26 5.71
CA LYS A 257 -5.22 -13.58 6.93
C LYS A 257 -5.31 -12.43 7.94
N SER A 258 -5.06 -12.74 9.20
CA SER A 258 -5.06 -11.76 10.29
C SER A 258 -4.08 -10.59 10.09
N GLY A 259 -2.91 -10.84 9.49
CA GLY A 259 -1.90 -9.82 9.17
C GLY A 259 -2.15 -9.02 7.89
N ASP A 260 -3.20 -9.32 7.13
CA ASP A 260 -3.51 -8.60 5.88
C ASP A 260 -4.03 -7.18 6.17
N TYR A 261 -3.71 -6.24 5.28
CA TYR A 261 -4.11 -4.84 5.43
C TYR A 261 -5.64 -4.64 5.46
N VAL A 262 -6.43 -5.50 4.79
CA VAL A 262 -7.90 -5.42 4.83
C VAL A 262 -8.42 -5.79 6.22
N SER A 263 -7.85 -6.82 6.86
CA SER A 263 -8.16 -7.18 8.24
C SER A 263 -7.87 -6.00 9.17
N LYS A 264 -6.72 -5.33 8.94
CA LYS A 264 -6.33 -4.13 9.68
C LYS A 264 -7.26 -2.93 9.41
N MET A 265 -7.78 -2.77 8.20
CA MET A 265 -8.78 -1.73 7.90
C MET A 265 -10.06 -1.93 8.71
N ILE A 266 -10.53 -3.17 8.85
CA ILE A 266 -11.72 -3.51 9.66
C ILE A 266 -11.48 -3.16 11.14
N GLU A 267 -10.31 -3.52 11.68
CA GLU A 267 -9.94 -3.19 13.07
C GLU A 267 -9.85 -1.67 13.30
N LEU A 268 -9.18 -0.94 12.40
CA LEU A 268 -9.07 0.52 12.46
C LEU A 268 -10.42 1.23 12.33
N ALA A 269 -11.38 0.60 11.65
CA ALA A 269 -12.76 1.08 11.57
C ALA A 269 -13.60 0.76 12.83
N GLY A 270 -13.03 0.10 13.82
CA GLY A 270 -13.71 -0.28 15.08
C GLY A 270 -14.48 -1.60 15.02
N GLY A 271 -14.32 -2.39 13.95
CA GLY A 271 -14.90 -3.73 13.83
C GLY A 271 -13.97 -4.81 14.36
N GLU A 272 -14.54 -6.00 14.60
CA GLU A 272 -13.78 -7.20 14.94
C GLU A 272 -13.77 -8.15 13.73
N TYR A 273 -12.59 -8.41 13.16
CA TYR A 273 -12.49 -9.36 12.06
C TYR A 273 -12.66 -10.80 12.57
N VAL A 274 -13.63 -11.55 12.02
CA VAL A 274 -13.94 -12.89 12.52
C VAL A 274 -12.82 -13.91 12.34
N PHE A 275 -11.90 -13.68 11.39
CA PHE A 275 -10.75 -14.55 11.10
C PHE A 275 -9.44 -13.99 11.67
N ARG A 276 -9.48 -13.34 12.82
CA ARG A 276 -8.30 -12.70 13.46
C ARG A 276 -7.16 -13.68 13.78
N ASP A 277 -7.43 -14.97 13.88
CA ASP A 277 -6.45 -16.03 14.16
C ASP A 277 -6.14 -16.88 12.91
N LEU A 278 -6.61 -16.45 11.72
CA LEU A 278 -6.46 -17.22 10.50
C LEU A 278 -5.08 -17.04 9.86
N GLY A 279 -4.36 -18.15 9.76
CA GLY A 279 -3.06 -18.23 9.09
C GLY A 279 -1.93 -17.58 9.89
N ASP A 280 -0.73 -17.71 9.35
CA ASP A 280 0.45 -17.02 9.90
C ASP A 280 0.42 -15.56 9.45
N PRO A 281 0.41 -14.58 10.38
CA PRO A 281 0.40 -13.16 10.05
C PRO A 281 1.68 -12.68 9.33
N GLU A 282 2.79 -13.42 9.47
CA GLU A 282 4.07 -13.10 8.83
C GLU A 282 4.26 -13.79 7.47
N ALA A 283 3.35 -14.70 7.09
CA ALA A 283 3.46 -15.38 5.81
C ALA A 283 3.20 -14.44 4.64
N SER A 284 3.92 -14.64 3.54
CA SER A 284 3.86 -13.80 2.33
C SER A 284 2.49 -13.80 1.63
N SER A 285 1.70 -14.87 1.76
CA SER A 285 0.36 -14.92 1.16
C SER A 285 -0.64 -14.16 2.02
N SER A 286 -1.49 -13.35 1.39
CA SER A 286 -2.50 -12.52 2.06
C SER A 286 -3.83 -13.23 2.33
N THR A 287 -4.03 -14.43 1.78
CA THR A 287 -5.31 -15.16 1.82
C THR A 287 -5.14 -16.61 2.23
N VAL A 288 -6.24 -17.20 2.71
CA VAL A 288 -6.40 -18.64 2.95
C VAL A 288 -7.70 -19.11 2.31
N ALA A 289 -7.65 -20.24 1.61
CA ALA A 289 -8.84 -20.95 1.17
C ALA A 289 -9.38 -21.81 2.33
N LEU A 290 -10.66 -21.68 2.58
CA LEU A 290 -11.39 -22.42 3.63
C LEU A 290 -12.44 -23.32 3.00
N GLU A 291 -12.63 -24.49 3.57
CA GLU A 291 -13.82 -25.28 3.29
C GLU A 291 -15.07 -24.59 3.83
N MET A 292 -16.21 -24.78 3.17
CA MET A 292 -17.45 -24.09 3.50
C MET A 292 -17.91 -24.38 4.95
N GLU A 293 -17.68 -25.56 5.46
CA GLU A 293 -18.04 -25.94 6.84
C GLU A 293 -17.21 -25.17 7.86
N GLN A 294 -15.92 -25.00 7.64
CA GLN A 294 -15.05 -24.21 8.51
C GLN A 294 -15.46 -22.73 8.49
N PHE A 295 -15.71 -22.20 7.27
CA PHE A 295 -16.19 -20.84 7.11
C PHE A 295 -17.52 -20.63 7.83
N TYR A 296 -18.48 -21.52 7.65
CA TYR A 296 -19.79 -21.48 8.30
C TYR A 296 -19.64 -21.46 9.82
N ALA A 297 -18.85 -22.39 10.39
CA ALA A 297 -18.65 -22.46 11.83
C ALA A 297 -18.07 -21.16 12.42
N THR A 298 -17.22 -20.45 11.67
CA THR A 298 -16.54 -19.22 12.15
C THR A 298 -17.37 -17.96 11.90
N ALA A 299 -18.05 -17.85 10.76
CA ALA A 299 -18.58 -16.58 10.27
C ALA A 299 -20.11 -16.47 10.31
N LYS A 300 -20.86 -17.56 10.60
CA LYS A 300 -22.34 -17.53 10.55
C LYS A 300 -22.98 -16.51 11.49
N ASP A 301 -22.33 -16.23 12.62
CA ASP A 301 -22.81 -15.30 13.64
C ASP A 301 -22.23 -13.89 13.49
N ALA A 302 -21.48 -13.61 12.41
CA ALA A 302 -20.95 -12.28 12.12
C ALA A 302 -22.07 -11.25 11.96
N ASP A 303 -21.87 -10.06 12.54
CA ASP A 303 -22.84 -8.96 12.47
C ASP A 303 -22.95 -8.40 11.05
N CYS A 304 -21.83 -8.35 10.34
CA CYS A 304 -21.71 -7.83 8.99
C CYS A 304 -20.92 -8.77 8.08
N ILE A 305 -21.33 -8.84 6.83
CA ILE A 305 -20.56 -9.45 5.74
C ILE A 305 -20.11 -8.35 4.79
N ILE A 306 -18.85 -8.39 4.37
CA ILE A 306 -18.33 -7.65 3.22
C ILE A 306 -17.84 -8.66 2.18
N TYR A 307 -18.54 -8.77 1.06
CA TYR A 307 -18.14 -9.61 -0.05
C TYR A 307 -17.11 -8.88 -0.94
N ASN A 308 -15.99 -9.53 -1.20
CA ASN A 308 -14.95 -8.99 -2.07
C ASN A 308 -15.29 -9.21 -3.56
N SER A 309 -15.79 -8.20 -4.22
CA SER A 309 -16.18 -8.25 -5.63
C SER A 309 -15.01 -8.22 -6.61
N THR A 310 -13.80 -7.92 -6.16
CA THR A 310 -12.63 -7.74 -7.05
C THR A 310 -12.23 -9.03 -7.76
N ILE A 311 -12.36 -10.17 -7.07
CA ILE A 311 -11.95 -11.49 -7.59
C ILE A 311 -13.18 -12.34 -7.93
N GLY A 312 -14.14 -12.42 -7.00
CA GLY A 312 -15.33 -13.26 -7.13
C GLY A 312 -16.41 -12.73 -8.09
N GLY A 313 -16.16 -11.57 -8.70
CA GLY A 313 -17.14 -10.83 -9.53
C GLY A 313 -18.10 -10.01 -8.69
N GLU A 314 -18.63 -8.95 -9.31
CA GLU A 314 -19.56 -8.03 -8.67
C GLU A 314 -20.92 -8.70 -8.47
N LEU A 315 -21.43 -8.64 -7.25
CA LEU A 315 -22.77 -9.09 -6.91
C LEU A 315 -23.70 -7.89 -6.94
N ARG A 316 -24.92 -8.07 -7.49
CA ARG A 316 -25.91 -7.00 -7.61
C ARG A 316 -27.15 -7.21 -6.74
N SER A 317 -27.28 -8.40 -6.16
CA SER A 317 -28.41 -8.75 -5.29
C SER A 317 -27.99 -9.78 -4.25
N LEU A 318 -28.77 -9.89 -3.19
CA LEU A 318 -28.62 -10.92 -2.18
C LEU A 318 -28.79 -12.33 -2.79
N ASP A 319 -29.75 -12.49 -3.72
CA ASP A 319 -29.96 -13.77 -4.43
C ASP A 319 -28.70 -14.22 -5.19
N ALA A 320 -27.96 -13.29 -5.79
CA ALA A 320 -26.70 -13.61 -6.48
C ALA A 320 -25.62 -14.12 -5.50
N LEU A 321 -25.61 -13.65 -4.26
CA LEU A 321 -24.75 -14.18 -3.21
C LEU A 321 -25.22 -15.58 -2.78
N LEU A 322 -26.52 -15.75 -2.52
CA LEU A 322 -27.11 -17.02 -2.09
C LEU A 322 -26.98 -18.12 -3.15
N ALA A 323 -26.98 -17.74 -4.45
CA ALA A 323 -26.71 -18.65 -5.55
C ALA A 323 -25.27 -19.23 -5.54
N LYS A 324 -24.32 -18.55 -4.88
CA LYS A 324 -22.96 -19.10 -4.70
C LYS A 324 -22.91 -20.17 -3.62
N SER A 325 -23.72 -20.04 -2.56
CA SER A 325 -23.92 -21.05 -1.50
C SER A 325 -25.22 -20.78 -0.75
N SER A 326 -26.12 -21.74 -0.76
CA SER A 326 -27.39 -21.66 -0.02
C SER A 326 -27.20 -21.61 1.50
N LEU A 327 -26.07 -22.12 2.03
CA LEU A 327 -25.76 -22.07 3.45
C LEU A 327 -25.66 -20.63 3.98
N LEU A 328 -25.38 -19.66 3.12
CA LEU A 328 -25.33 -18.26 3.52
C LEU A 328 -26.67 -17.69 3.99
N SER A 329 -27.80 -18.32 3.65
CA SER A 329 -29.12 -17.93 4.15
C SER A 329 -29.25 -18.00 5.68
N ASP A 330 -28.45 -18.86 6.32
CA ASP A 330 -28.45 -19.05 7.78
C ASP A 330 -27.59 -18.02 8.52
N PHE A 331 -26.81 -17.22 7.79
CA PHE A 331 -25.93 -16.23 8.40
C PHE A 331 -26.72 -15.08 9.04
N LYS A 332 -26.28 -14.66 10.23
CA LYS A 332 -26.88 -13.54 10.96
C LYS A 332 -26.93 -12.28 10.08
N ALA A 333 -25.83 -11.92 9.43
CA ALA A 333 -25.75 -10.75 8.57
C ALA A 333 -26.77 -10.79 7.42
N VAL A 334 -27.02 -11.96 6.83
CA VAL A 334 -28.04 -12.15 5.79
C VAL A 334 -29.43 -11.92 6.34
N ARG A 335 -29.76 -12.56 7.47
CA ARG A 335 -31.09 -12.41 8.10
C ARG A 335 -31.38 -11.00 8.59
N THR A 336 -30.34 -10.24 8.96
CA THR A 336 -30.48 -8.86 9.46
C THR A 336 -30.26 -7.82 8.36
N GLY A 337 -30.00 -8.25 7.11
CA GLY A 337 -29.79 -7.37 5.98
C GLY A 337 -28.47 -6.56 6.06
N ASN A 338 -27.42 -7.08 6.71
CA ASN A 338 -26.13 -6.42 6.85
C ASN A 338 -25.07 -7.06 5.94
N VAL A 339 -25.40 -7.20 4.66
CA VAL A 339 -24.54 -7.77 3.63
C VAL A 339 -24.09 -6.66 2.67
N TRP A 340 -22.79 -6.43 2.62
CA TRP A 340 -22.16 -5.40 1.83
C TRP A 340 -21.20 -6.01 0.80
N CYS A 341 -20.92 -5.26 -0.25
CA CYS A 341 -19.93 -5.60 -1.27
C CYS A 341 -18.95 -4.47 -1.48
N THR A 342 -17.73 -4.82 -1.86
CA THR A 342 -16.77 -3.85 -2.39
C THR A 342 -17.03 -3.58 -3.86
N GLY A 343 -16.57 -2.43 -4.38
CA GLY A 343 -16.37 -2.26 -5.81
C GLY A 343 -15.30 -3.21 -6.36
N LYS A 344 -15.25 -3.37 -7.68
CA LYS A 344 -14.22 -4.15 -8.38
C LYS A 344 -12.83 -3.53 -8.29
N ASN A 345 -12.77 -2.24 -8.04
CA ASN A 345 -11.57 -1.41 -8.02
C ASN A 345 -10.78 -1.46 -6.71
N LEU A 346 -11.24 -2.17 -5.67
CA LEU A 346 -10.64 -2.18 -4.33
C LEU A 346 -9.10 -2.25 -4.33
N PHE A 347 -8.50 -3.10 -5.17
CA PHE A 347 -7.05 -3.28 -5.22
C PHE A 347 -6.32 -2.30 -6.15
N GLN A 348 -7.05 -1.42 -6.81
CA GLN A 348 -6.51 -0.35 -7.64
C GLN A 348 -6.76 1.06 -7.05
N GLU A 349 -7.25 1.13 -5.80
CA GLU A 349 -7.57 2.37 -5.07
C GLU A 349 -6.67 2.54 -3.84
N THR A 350 -5.38 2.26 -4.00
CA THR A 350 -4.38 2.38 -2.92
C THR A 350 -4.29 3.82 -2.37
N THR A 351 -4.69 4.81 -3.13
CA THR A 351 -4.78 6.21 -2.72
C THR A 351 -5.88 6.48 -1.69
N GLU A 352 -6.89 5.61 -1.56
CA GLU A 352 -8.14 5.90 -0.84
C GLU A 352 -8.35 5.00 0.39
N LEU A 353 -7.30 4.34 0.90
CA LEU A 353 -7.45 3.37 2.00
C LEU A 353 -7.92 4.02 3.31
N GLY A 354 -7.57 5.28 3.57
CA GLY A 354 -8.11 6.03 4.71
C GLY A 354 -9.61 6.27 4.59
N ALA A 355 -10.08 6.67 3.41
CA ALA A 355 -11.49 6.86 3.12
C ALA A 355 -12.27 5.52 3.16
N MET A 356 -11.67 4.42 2.72
CA MET A 356 -12.27 3.07 2.85
C MET A 356 -12.44 2.66 4.31
N ILE A 357 -11.47 2.96 5.18
CA ILE A 357 -11.60 2.72 6.64
C ILE A 357 -12.78 3.52 7.20
N LEU A 358 -12.92 4.79 6.80
CA LEU A 358 -14.04 5.62 7.21
C LEU A 358 -15.38 5.06 6.72
N ASP A 359 -15.45 4.52 5.50
CA ASP A 359 -16.65 3.86 4.98
C ASP A 359 -17.01 2.61 5.77
N ILE A 360 -16.03 1.77 6.12
CA ILE A 360 -16.26 0.61 7.00
C ILE A 360 -16.76 1.08 8.37
N ASN A 361 -16.18 2.14 8.93
CA ASN A 361 -16.64 2.70 10.20
C ASN A 361 -18.10 3.19 10.10
N ARG A 362 -18.47 3.91 9.04
CA ARG A 362 -19.85 4.35 8.78
C ARG A 362 -20.80 3.17 8.63
N MET A 363 -20.40 2.10 7.93
CA MET A 363 -21.17 0.86 7.83
C MET A 363 -21.43 0.25 9.21
N LEU A 364 -20.44 0.30 10.11
CA LEU A 364 -20.53 -0.29 11.44
C LEU A 364 -21.32 0.57 12.43
N THR A 365 -21.28 1.89 12.31
CA THR A 365 -21.83 2.83 13.30
C THR A 365 -23.18 3.43 12.90
N ASN A 366 -23.55 3.39 11.63
CA ASN A 366 -24.80 3.97 11.16
C ASN A 366 -25.93 2.94 11.28
N ASP A 367 -26.98 3.30 12.03
CA ASP A 367 -28.17 2.48 12.25
C ASP A 367 -29.32 2.84 11.28
N ASP A 368 -29.10 3.72 10.30
CA ASP A 368 -30.09 4.06 9.29
C ASP A 368 -30.34 2.88 8.33
N PRO A 369 -31.53 2.26 8.36
CA PRO A 369 -31.85 1.12 7.50
C PRO A 369 -31.85 1.49 6.00
N ALA A 370 -32.00 2.78 5.66
CA ALA A 370 -31.97 3.28 4.29
C ALA A 370 -30.55 3.39 3.74
N LEU A 371 -29.51 3.31 4.58
CA LEU A 371 -28.13 3.33 4.12
C LEU A 371 -27.84 2.10 3.26
N SER A 372 -27.72 2.30 1.97
CA SER A 372 -27.49 1.21 0.99
C SER A 372 -26.22 1.41 0.15
N LYS A 373 -25.62 2.61 0.17
CA LYS A 373 -24.42 2.92 -0.61
C LYS A 373 -23.53 3.90 0.14
N LEU A 374 -22.25 3.58 0.17
CA LEU A 374 -21.13 4.41 0.58
C LEU A 374 -20.24 4.64 -0.65
N GLU A 375 -19.11 5.28 -0.47
CA GLU A 375 -18.20 5.55 -1.59
C GLU A 375 -17.58 4.26 -2.15
N PHE A 376 -17.12 3.37 -1.26
CA PHE A 376 -16.42 2.12 -1.62
C PHE A 376 -17.23 0.85 -1.32
N LEU A 377 -18.33 0.96 -0.61
CA LEU A 377 -19.18 -0.15 -0.22
C LEU A 377 -20.62 0.06 -0.66
N TYR A 378 -21.28 -1.01 -1.08
CA TYR A 378 -22.71 -1.01 -1.35
C TYR A 378 -23.38 -2.24 -0.73
N LYS A 379 -24.62 -2.06 -0.29
CA LYS A 379 -25.40 -3.08 0.41
C LYS A 379 -26.15 -3.94 -0.60
N LEU A 380 -26.14 -5.26 -0.42
CA LEU A 380 -26.98 -6.18 -1.19
C LEU A 380 -28.40 -6.16 -0.67
N GLN A 381 -29.35 -6.08 -1.60
CA GLN A 381 -30.79 -6.14 -1.34
C GLN A 381 -31.42 -7.32 -2.12
#